data_26dc57f80c3e765bfa758804a0061f5b
#
_entry.id   26dc57f80c3e765bfa758804a0061f5b
#
_cell.length_a   1.000
_cell.length_b   1.000
_cell.length_c   1.000
_cell.angle_alpha   90.00
_cell.angle_beta   90.00
_cell.angle_gamma   90.00
#
_symmetry.space_group_name_H-M   'P 1'
#
loop_
_entity.id
_entity.type
_entity.pdbx_description
1 polymer ?
#
loop_
_entity_poly.entity_id
_entity_poly.type
_entity_poly.pdbx_seq_one_letter_code
_entity_poly.pdbx_strand_id
1 'polypeptide(L)'
;MNKLLHTSSSPHVRDQTDTTRIMIDVIIALMPATLYGIYQFKLNAALIVVVSVLTCVLSEYLFEYFMKKAITIKDCSAIVTGLILALNLPSTVPLWIPVIGALFAIIIVKQLYGGLGQNFMNPALAARCFLLISFTGRMTNFVFDGVTTATPLAILETRSHYDLFRLFIGTTAGTIGETSTLMILLGGAYMLVKRVIKPTIPVAYLLSFSLFTLIFSPFRFDFYYLACQLCGGGLMLGCFFMATDYVTTPINFEGQIVFGILIGILTGLFRFFGTTTEGVSYAIILGNLVVPLIEKYTLLYKTKKAVVS
;
A
#
# COMPACT_ATOMS: atom_id res chain seq x y z
N MET A 1 7.67 -41.68 45.83
CA MET A 1 6.70 -41.23 44.83
C MET A 1 7.31 -40.06 44.07
N ASN A 2 7.88 -40.32 42.87
CA ASN A 2 8.40 -39.27 42.00
C ASN A 2 7.23 -38.54 41.39
N LYS A 3 7.01 -37.28 41.81
CA LYS A 3 6.12 -36.36 41.09
C LYS A 3 6.78 -36.03 39.76
N LEU A 4 6.34 -36.67 38.69
CA LEU A 4 6.66 -36.26 37.34
C LEU A 4 6.12 -34.84 37.13
N LEU A 5 7.06 -33.88 36.97
CA LEU A 5 6.72 -32.52 36.58
C LEU A 5 6.28 -32.56 35.12
N HIS A 6 5.01 -32.29 34.85
CA HIS A 6 4.50 -32.06 33.51
C HIS A 6 5.04 -30.71 33.00
N THR A 7 6.02 -30.74 32.13
CA THR A 7 6.41 -29.56 31.37
C THR A 7 5.51 -29.46 30.14
N SER A 8 4.67 -28.43 30.11
CA SER A 8 3.92 -28.10 28.91
C SER A 8 4.85 -27.55 27.82
N SER A 9 4.59 -27.85 26.56
CA SER A 9 5.37 -27.34 25.43
C SER A 9 5.26 -25.81 25.36
N SER A 10 6.41 -25.12 25.22
CA SER A 10 6.49 -23.67 24.96
C SER A 10 5.88 -23.33 23.58
N PRO A 11 5.19 -22.18 23.41
CA PRO A 11 5.05 -21.07 24.34
C PRO A 11 3.81 -21.20 25.24
N HIS A 12 3.95 -20.84 26.50
CA HIS A 12 2.85 -20.88 27.49
C HIS A 12 1.89 -19.69 27.40
N VAL A 13 2.31 -18.60 26.78
CA VAL A 13 1.51 -17.41 26.51
C VAL A 13 1.29 -17.32 25.01
N ARG A 14 0.05 -17.43 24.57
CA ARG A 14 -0.38 -17.19 23.19
C ARG A 14 -0.90 -15.76 23.10
N ASP A 15 -0.38 -14.99 22.17
CA ASP A 15 -1.00 -13.71 21.80
C ASP A 15 -2.39 -14.01 21.20
N GLN A 16 -3.40 -13.25 21.64
CA GLN A 16 -4.78 -13.38 21.15
C GLN A 16 -5.00 -12.65 19.82
N THR A 17 -3.96 -12.03 19.27
CA THR A 17 -4.02 -11.37 17.96
C THR A 17 -4.08 -12.43 16.86
N ASP A 18 -5.27 -12.60 16.31
CA ASP A 18 -5.52 -13.43 15.13
C ASP A 18 -5.39 -12.61 13.85
N THR A 19 -4.98 -13.25 12.76
CA THR A 19 -4.86 -12.62 11.41
C THR A 19 -6.13 -11.88 11.03
N THR A 20 -7.29 -12.44 11.36
CA THR A 20 -8.60 -11.82 11.11
C THR A 20 -8.76 -10.48 11.83
N ARG A 21 -8.31 -10.38 13.09
CA ARG A 21 -8.37 -9.11 13.85
C ARG A 21 -7.50 -8.05 13.22
N ILE A 22 -6.28 -8.41 12.82
CA ILE A 22 -5.37 -7.51 12.15
C ILE A 22 -5.99 -6.98 10.84
N MET A 23 -6.56 -7.87 10.02
CA MET A 23 -7.21 -7.46 8.77
C MET A 23 -8.44 -6.57 8.98
N ILE A 24 -9.22 -6.84 10.04
CA ILE A 24 -10.35 -5.97 10.43
C ILE A 24 -9.83 -4.59 10.86
N ASP A 25 -8.76 -4.49 11.66
CA ASP A 25 -8.17 -3.22 12.04
C ASP A 25 -7.67 -2.43 10.81
N VAL A 26 -7.09 -3.10 9.81
CA VAL A 26 -6.71 -2.47 8.54
C VAL A 26 -7.94 -1.96 7.78
N ILE A 27 -9.03 -2.74 7.72
CA ILE A 27 -10.29 -2.30 7.09
C ILE A 27 -10.82 -1.05 7.79
N ILE A 28 -10.88 -1.05 9.14
CA ILE A 28 -11.32 0.12 9.91
C ILE A 28 -10.43 1.34 9.63
N ALA A 29 -9.13 1.15 9.56
CA ALA A 29 -8.18 2.20 9.23
C ALA A 29 -8.33 2.78 7.81
N LEU A 30 -8.77 1.96 6.84
CA LEU A 30 -9.04 2.40 5.47
C LEU A 30 -10.42 3.08 5.31
N MET A 31 -11.36 2.89 6.26
CA MET A 31 -12.72 3.44 6.15
C MET A 31 -12.77 4.95 6.00
N PRO A 32 -12.00 5.77 6.75
CA PRO A 32 -12.04 7.22 6.58
C PRO A 32 -11.69 7.65 5.16
N ALA A 33 -10.63 7.10 4.58
CA ALA A 33 -10.22 7.39 3.20
C ALA A 33 -11.26 6.90 2.17
N THR A 34 -11.83 5.72 2.39
CA THR A 34 -12.87 5.14 1.52
C THR A 34 -14.14 5.98 1.52
N LEU A 35 -14.64 6.34 2.71
CA LEU A 35 -15.85 7.16 2.85
C LEU A 35 -15.67 8.54 2.25
N TYR A 36 -14.50 9.17 2.47
CA TYR A 36 -14.19 10.46 1.88
C TYR A 36 -14.09 10.39 0.36
N GLY A 37 -13.45 9.36 -0.20
CA GLY A 37 -13.40 9.12 -1.65
C GLY A 37 -14.80 8.92 -2.27
N ILE A 38 -15.67 8.16 -1.59
CA ILE A 38 -17.07 8.00 -2.01
C ILE A 38 -17.83 9.33 -1.94
N TYR A 39 -17.64 10.13 -0.88
CA TYR A 39 -18.24 11.46 -0.76
C TYR A 39 -17.81 12.36 -1.92
N GLN A 40 -16.53 12.38 -2.25
CA GLN A 40 -15.94 13.24 -3.28
C GLN A 40 -16.36 12.83 -4.72
N PHE A 41 -16.31 11.53 -5.04
CA PHE A 41 -16.57 11.01 -6.39
C PHE A 41 -17.93 10.37 -6.55
N LYS A 42 -18.78 10.40 -5.51
CA LYS A 42 -20.17 9.97 -5.51
C LYS A 42 -20.35 8.49 -5.89
N LEU A 43 -21.41 8.17 -6.69
CA LEU A 43 -21.84 6.83 -7.01
C LEU A 43 -20.77 6.00 -7.74
N ASN A 44 -20.00 6.60 -8.64
CA ASN A 44 -18.99 5.87 -9.39
C ASN A 44 -17.92 5.26 -8.48
N ALA A 45 -17.40 6.04 -7.51
CA ALA A 45 -16.45 5.53 -6.55
C ALA A 45 -17.04 4.41 -5.68
N ALA A 46 -18.28 4.57 -5.21
CA ALA A 46 -18.97 3.54 -4.46
C ALA A 46 -19.08 2.23 -5.24
N LEU A 47 -19.47 2.31 -6.53
CA LEU A 47 -19.58 1.13 -7.40
C LEU A 47 -18.22 0.46 -7.63
N ILE A 48 -17.14 1.23 -7.84
CA ILE A 48 -15.78 0.70 -8.01
C ILE A 48 -15.34 -0.05 -6.74
N VAL A 49 -15.56 0.54 -5.56
CA VAL A 49 -15.22 -0.09 -4.28
C VAL A 49 -15.98 -1.40 -4.09
N VAL A 50 -17.31 -1.38 -4.28
CA VAL A 50 -18.15 -2.58 -4.10
C VAL A 50 -17.76 -3.67 -5.11
N VAL A 51 -17.63 -3.33 -6.39
CA VAL A 51 -17.25 -4.30 -7.45
C VAL A 51 -15.86 -4.89 -7.18
N SER A 52 -14.88 -4.06 -6.82
CA SER A 52 -13.52 -4.54 -6.53
C SER A 52 -13.51 -5.52 -5.35
N VAL A 53 -14.15 -5.15 -4.22
CA VAL A 53 -14.22 -6.01 -3.03
C VAL A 53 -14.98 -7.30 -3.31
N LEU A 54 -16.16 -7.21 -3.93
CA LEU A 54 -16.95 -8.41 -4.26
C LEU A 54 -16.19 -9.35 -5.18
N THR A 55 -15.53 -8.80 -6.21
CA THR A 55 -14.76 -9.62 -7.15
C THR A 55 -13.57 -10.28 -6.46
N CYS A 56 -12.86 -9.57 -5.57
CA CYS A 56 -11.77 -10.16 -4.80
C CYS A 56 -12.25 -11.33 -3.94
N VAL A 57 -13.34 -11.15 -3.18
CA VAL A 57 -13.91 -12.21 -2.31
C VAL A 57 -14.43 -13.38 -3.13
N LEU A 58 -15.16 -13.12 -4.22
CA LEU A 58 -15.70 -14.17 -5.08
C LEU A 58 -14.59 -14.94 -5.79
N SER A 59 -13.56 -14.26 -6.30
CA SER A 59 -12.44 -14.92 -6.99
C SER A 59 -11.63 -15.80 -6.05
N GLU A 60 -11.43 -15.38 -4.79
CA GLU A 60 -10.79 -16.19 -3.76
C GLU A 60 -11.62 -17.44 -3.44
N TYR A 61 -12.91 -17.26 -3.18
CA TYR A 61 -13.83 -18.38 -2.93
C TYR A 61 -13.85 -19.39 -4.05
N LEU A 62 -14.04 -18.92 -5.28
CA LEU A 62 -14.12 -19.82 -6.44
C LEU A 62 -12.81 -20.56 -6.68
N PHE A 63 -11.68 -19.89 -6.55
CA PHE A 63 -10.37 -20.51 -6.70
C PHE A 63 -10.15 -21.62 -5.66
N GLU A 64 -10.41 -21.34 -4.37
CA GLU A 64 -10.26 -22.29 -3.30
C GLU A 64 -11.22 -23.49 -3.46
N TYR A 65 -12.49 -23.22 -3.86
CA TYR A 65 -13.47 -24.25 -4.12
C TYR A 65 -13.06 -25.19 -5.27
N PHE A 66 -12.64 -24.64 -6.42
CA PHE A 66 -12.22 -25.44 -7.57
C PHE A 66 -10.92 -26.21 -7.33
N MET A 67 -9.98 -25.60 -6.62
CA MET A 67 -8.73 -26.23 -6.27
C MET A 67 -8.80 -27.15 -5.05
N LYS A 68 -9.99 -27.33 -4.46
CA LYS A 68 -10.25 -28.13 -3.24
C LYS A 68 -9.33 -27.75 -2.07
N LYS A 69 -9.01 -26.47 -1.94
CA LYS A 69 -8.26 -25.90 -0.80
C LYS A 69 -9.19 -25.60 0.37
N ALA A 70 -8.61 -25.40 1.55
CA ALA A 70 -9.37 -24.89 2.69
C ALA A 70 -9.87 -23.47 2.39
N ILE A 71 -11.14 -23.19 2.69
CA ILE A 71 -11.76 -21.88 2.47
C ILE A 71 -11.25 -20.90 3.53
N THR A 72 -10.51 -19.86 3.11
CA THR A 72 -9.84 -18.89 3.99
C THR A 72 -10.53 -17.51 4.03
N ILE A 73 -11.64 -17.30 3.34
CA ILE A 73 -12.34 -16.01 3.22
C ILE A 73 -12.59 -15.30 4.56
N LYS A 74 -12.71 -16.07 5.66
CA LYS A 74 -12.94 -15.53 6.99
C LYS A 74 -11.80 -14.67 7.54
N ASP A 75 -10.61 -14.73 6.92
CA ASP A 75 -9.46 -13.91 7.28
C ASP A 75 -9.59 -12.44 6.86
N CYS A 76 -10.58 -12.09 6.04
CA CYS A 76 -10.85 -10.75 5.50
C CYS A 76 -9.74 -10.16 4.61
N SER A 77 -8.72 -10.92 4.27
CA SER A 77 -7.58 -10.43 3.46
C SER A 77 -7.97 -10.06 2.02
N ALA A 78 -8.95 -10.78 1.42
CA ALA A 78 -9.50 -10.43 0.11
C ALA A 78 -10.23 -9.07 0.14
N ILE A 79 -10.91 -8.76 1.24
CA ILE A 79 -11.58 -7.46 1.43
C ILE A 79 -10.54 -6.34 1.47
N VAL A 80 -9.46 -6.51 2.24
CA VAL A 80 -8.35 -5.54 2.31
C VAL A 80 -7.74 -5.34 0.93
N THR A 81 -7.45 -6.42 0.19
CA THR A 81 -6.90 -6.34 -1.17
C THR A 81 -7.83 -5.58 -2.11
N GLY A 82 -9.14 -5.88 -2.07
CA GLY A 82 -10.15 -5.21 -2.88
C GLY A 82 -10.30 -3.73 -2.54
N LEU A 83 -10.26 -3.35 -1.25
CA LEU A 83 -10.30 -1.97 -0.81
C LEU A 83 -9.07 -1.18 -1.26
N ILE A 84 -7.87 -1.72 -1.03
CA ILE A 84 -6.62 -1.05 -1.45
C ILE A 84 -6.59 -0.92 -2.98
N LEU A 85 -7.01 -1.95 -3.73
CA LEU A 85 -7.09 -1.86 -5.18
C LEU A 85 -8.06 -0.76 -5.61
N ALA A 86 -9.27 -0.72 -5.08
CA ALA A 86 -10.28 0.29 -5.40
C ALA A 86 -9.79 1.71 -5.11
N LEU A 87 -9.15 1.91 -3.95
CA LEU A 87 -8.57 3.20 -3.56
C LEU A 87 -7.47 3.69 -4.50
N ASN A 88 -6.81 2.78 -5.20
CA ASN A 88 -5.78 3.06 -6.18
C ASN A 88 -6.30 3.26 -7.62
N LEU A 89 -7.61 3.21 -7.84
CA LEU A 89 -8.22 3.40 -9.15
C LEU A 89 -8.79 4.82 -9.29
N PRO A 90 -8.74 5.41 -10.51
CA PRO A 90 -9.51 6.62 -10.82
C PRO A 90 -11.02 6.35 -10.75
N SER A 91 -11.80 7.36 -10.35
CA SER A 91 -13.27 7.26 -10.30
C SER A 91 -13.95 7.14 -11.69
N THR A 92 -13.18 7.38 -12.76
CA THR A 92 -13.65 7.38 -14.17
C THR A 92 -13.54 6.03 -14.86
N VAL A 93 -12.88 5.05 -14.22
CA VAL A 93 -12.69 3.74 -14.85
C VAL A 93 -14.00 2.98 -15.00
N PRO A 94 -14.24 2.31 -16.14
CA PRO A 94 -15.40 1.43 -16.30
C PRO A 94 -15.29 0.21 -15.37
N LEU A 95 -16.43 -0.30 -14.90
CA LEU A 95 -16.49 -1.34 -13.86
C LEU A 95 -15.82 -2.67 -14.21
N TRP A 96 -15.55 -2.95 -15.47
CA TRP A 96 -14.83 -4.16 -15.89
C TRP A 96 -13.31 -4.08 -15.54
N ILE A 97 -12.72 -2.87 -15.43
CA ILE A 97 -11.31 -2.70 -15.07
C ILE A 97 -11.03 -3.15 -13.64
N PRO A 98 -11.79 -2.72 -12.60
CA PRO A 98 -11.68 -3.28 -11.25
C PRO A 98 -11.82 -4.81 -11.22
N VAL A 99 -12.72 -5.38 -12.04
CA VAL A 99 -12.91 -6.84 -12.12
C VAL A 99 -11.64 -7.53 -12.60
N ILE A 100 -11.04 -7.07 -13.69
CA ILE A 100 -9.78 -7.64 -14.20
C ILE A 100 -8.64 -7.47 -13.18
N GLY A 101 -8.53 -6.30 -12.57
CA GLY A 101 -7.53 -6.05 -11.54
C GLY A 101 -7.68 -6.97 -10.32
N ALA A 102 -8.92 -7.16 -9.84
CA ALA A 102 -9.22 -8.04 -8.72
C ALA A 102 -8.91 -9.51 -9.02
N LEU A 103 -9.27 -9.99 -10.21
CA LEU A 103 -8.92 -11.34 -10.66
C LEU A 103 -7.39 -11.53 -10.72
N PHE A 104 -6.67 -10.56 -11.27
CA PHE A 104 -5.21 -10.59 -11.32
C PHE A 104 -4.60 -10.61 -9.92
N ALA A 105 -5.04 -9.72 -9.03
CA ALA A 105 -4.55 -9.62 -7.64
C ALA A 105 -4.73 -10.93 -6.88
N ILE A 106 -5.93 -11.48 -6.91
CA ILE A 106 -6.28 -12.66 -6.09
C ILE A 106 -5.77 -13.95 -6.71
N ILE A 107 -6.06 -14.19 -7.99
CA ILE A 107 -5.70 -15.48 -8.60
C ILE A 107 -4.20 -15.55 -8.83
N ILE A 108 -3.64 -14.56 -9.58
CA ILE A 108 -2.26 -14.65 -10.05
C ILE A 108 -1.26 -14.33 -8.93
N VAL A 109 -1.46 -13.23 -8.19
CA VAL A 109 -0.46 -12.76 -7.23
C VAL A 109 -0.60 -13.43 -5.85
N LYS A 110 -1.82 -13.77 -5.42
CA LYS A 110 -2.06 -14.35 -4.09
C LYS A 110 -2.23 -15.85 -4.12
N GLN A 111 -3.22 -16.38 -4.83
CA GLN A 111 -3.65 -17.78 -4.71
C GLN A 111 -2.74 -18.78 -5.42
N LEU A 112 -2.14 -18.43 -6.56
CA LEU A 112 -1.19 -19.31 -7.26
C LEU A 112 0.08 -19.55 -6.44
N TYR A 113 0.48 -18.60 -5.58
CA TYR A 113 1.65 -18.75 -4.70
C TYR A 113 1.34 -19.43 -3.36
N GLY A 114 0.09 -19.73 -3.07
CA GLY A 114 -0.29 -20.49 -1.86
C GLY A 114 -1.28 -19.79 -0.93
N GLY A 115 -1.70 -18.57 -1.25
CA GLY A 115 -2.64 -17.78 -0.46
C GLY A 115 -1.96 -16.76 0.46
N LEU A 116 -2.66 -16.38 1.54
CA LEU A 116 -2.15 -15.38 2.48
C LEU A 116 -0.82 -15.84 3.11
N GLY A 117 0.17 -14.97 3.11
CA GLY A 117 1.50 -15.25 3.69
C GLY A 117 2.52 -15.81 2.71
N GLN A 118 2.14 -16.18 1.48
CA GLN A 118 3.03 -16.76 0.47
C GLN A 118 3.25 -15.84 -0.75
N ASN A 119 2.57 -14.70 -0.81
CA ASN A 119 2.71 -13.76 -1.90
C ASN A 119 4.07 -13.02 -1.83
N PHE A 120 4.76 -12.96 -2.97
CA PHE A 120 6.09 -12.33 -3.09
C PHE A 120 6.03 -10.81 -3.28
N MET A 121 4.85 -10.24 -3.56
CA MET A 121 4.58 -8.82 -3.66
C MET A 121 3.16 -8.50 -3.20
N ASN A 122 2.89 -7.23 -2.92
CA ASN A 122 1.54 -6.78 -2.54
C ASN A 122 0.55 -6.99 -3.70
N PRO A 123 -0.53 -7.77 -3.52
CA PRO A 123 -1.44 -8.13 -4.60
C PRO A 123 -2.17 -6.94 -5.21
N ALA A 124 -2.62 -5.99 -4.39
CA ALA A 124 -3.34 -4.81 -4.86
C ALA A 124 -2.43 -3.89 -5.72
N LEU A 125 -1.17 -3.72 -5.30
CA LEU A 125 -0.18 -2.93 -6.06
C LEU A 125 0.20 -3.61 -7.37
N ALA A 126 0.41 -4.92 -7.35
CA ALA A 126 0.69 -5.69 -8.56
C ALA A 126 -0.43 -5.54 -9.59
N ALA A 127 -1.68 -5.64 -9.13
CA ALA A 127 -2.84 -5.41 -9.99
C ALA A 127 -2.90 -3.97 -10.51
N ARG A 128 -2.64 -2.96 -9.68
CA ARG A 128 -2.55 -1.56 -10.11
C ARG A 128 -1.51 -1.38 -11.22
N CYS A 129 -0.31 -1.90 -11.03
CA CYS A 129 0.76 -1.80 -12.04
C CYS A 129 0.39 -2.53 -13.34
N PHE A 130 -0.20 -3.72 -13.25
CA PHE A 130 -0.72 -4.44 -14.40
C PHE A 130 -1.76 -3.62 -15.16
N LEU A 131 -2.73 -3.01 -14.46
CA LEU A 131 -3.76 -2.17 -15.07
C LEU A 131 -3.19 -0.89 -15.67
N LEU A 132 -2.20 -0.25 -15.02
CA LEU A 132 -1.52 0.93 -15.54
C LEU A 132 -0.80 0.64 -16.86
N ILE A 133 -0.13 -0.49 -16.97
CA ILE A 133 0.58 -0.89 -18.19
C ILE A 133 -0.41 -1.29 -19.29
N SER A 134 -1.46 -2.06 -18.95
CA SER A 134 -2.41 -2.60 -19.94
C SER A 134 -3.44 -1.58 -20.41
N PHE A 135 -3.86 -0.65 -19.54
CA PHE A 135 -4.96 0.28 -19.79
C PHE A 135 -4.60 1.72 -19.44
N THR A 136 -3.38 2.15 -19.79
CA THR A 136 -2.79 3.46 -19.40
C THR A 136 -3.76 4.62 -19.61
N GLY A 137 -4.36 4.76 -20.78
CA GLY A 137 -5.25 5.89 -21.10
C GLY A 137 -6.53 5.96 -20.24
N ARG A 138 -6.96 4.82 -19.66
CA ARG A 138 -8.09 4.78 -18.71
C ARG A 138 -7.66 5.02 -17.28
N MET A 139 -6.47 4.56 -16.92
CA MET A 139 -5.92 4.66 -15.58
C MET A 139 -5.32 6.04 -15.26
N THR A 140 -5.01 6.84 -16.28
CA THR A 140 -4.45 8.20 -16.14
C THR A 140 -5.48 9.30 -16.43
N ASN A 141 -6.74 8.95 -16.69
CA ASN A 141 -7.80 9.92 -16.94
C ASN A 141 -8.49 10.29 -15.61
N PHE A 142 -8.20 11.47 -15.10
CA PHE A 142 -8.78 11.99 -13.87
C PHE A 142 -9.78 13.09 -14.17
N VAL A 143 -11.00 12.96 -13.64
CA VAL A 143 -12.06 13.96 -13.76
C VAL A 143 -12.40 14.49 -12.37
N PHE A 144 -12.39 15.79 -12.24
CA PHE A 144 -12.80 16.51 -11.03
C PHE A 144 -13.81 17.59 -11.39
N ASP A 145 -14.96 17.64 -10.71
CA ASP A 145 -16.08 18.54 -11.01
C ASP A 145 -16.55 18.50 -12.48
N GLY A 146 -16.54 17.31 -13.09
CA GLY A 146 -16.98 17.14 -14.49
C GLY A 146 -15.99 17.59 -15.56
N VAL A 147 -14.81 18.07 -15.15
CA VAL A 147 -13.74 18.51 -16.05
C VAL A 147 -12.54 17.59 -15.94
N THR A 148 -11.97 17.20 -17.08
CA THR A 148 -10.70 16.45 -17.09
C THR A 148 -9.57 17.39 -16.68
N THR A 149 -8.93 17.08 -15.53
CA THR A 149 -7.87 17.91 -14.97
C THR A 149 -6.60 17.08 -14.78
N ALA A 150 -5.45 17.75 -14.90
CA ALA A 150 -4.17 17.14 -14.55
C ALA A 150 -4.11 16.86 -13.03
N THR A 151 -3.40 15.81 -12.64
CA THR A 151 -3.17 15.53 -11.22
C THR A 151 -2.35 16.66 -10.59
N PRO A 152 -2.48 16.88 -9.26
CA PRO A 152 -1.69 17.89 -8.55
C PRO A 152 -0.18 17.75 -8.79
N LEU A 153 0.32 16.52 -8.88
CA LEU A 153 1.73 16.25 -9.19
C LEU A 153 2.13 16.71 -10.58
N ALA A 154 1.31 16.45 -11.61
CA ALA A 154 1.57 16.92 -12.96
C ALA A 154 1.54 18.46 -13.07
N ILE A 155 0.70 19.13 -12.27
CA ILE A 155 0.69 20.60 -12.18
C ILE A 155 1.95 21.12 -11.48
N LEU A 156 2.42 20.47 -10.43
CA LEU A 156 3.66 20.83 -9.74
C LEU A 156 4.91 20.69 -10.64
N GLU A 157 4.92 19.75 -11.56
CA GLU A 157 6.00 19.61 -12.56
C GLU A 157 6.11 20.82 -13.50
N THR A 158 4.97 21.45 -13.82
CA THR A 158 4.92 22.65 -14.67
C THR A 158 5.29 23.94 -13.93
N ARG A 159 5.87 23.85 -12.74
CA ARG A 159 6.24 24.98 -11.87
C ARG A 159 5.06 25.87 -11.42
N SER A 160 3.86 25.36 -11.46
CA SER A 160 2.68 26.07 -10.96
C SER A 160 2.53 25.82 -9.47
N HIS A 161 2.20 26.87 -8.71
CA HIS A 161 1.84 26.73 -7.29
C HIS A 161 0.53 25.97 -7.18
N TYR A 162 0.53 24.90 -6.39
CA TYR A 162 -0.69 24.17 -6.05
C TYR A 162 -1.02 24.40 -4.57
N ASP A 163 -2.29 24.58 -4.27
CA ASP A 163 -2.73 24.87 -2.89
C ASP A 163 -2.57 23.61 -2.00
N LEU A 164 -1.62 23.67 -1.07
CA LEU A 164 -1.32 22.59 -0.12
C LEU A 164 -2.55 22.23 0.74
N PHE A 165 -3.39 23.21 1.07
CA PHE A 165 -4.58 22.98 1.89
C PHE A 165 -5.61 22.12 1.13
N ARG A 166 -5.77 22.36 -0.16
CA ARG A 166 -6.63 21.53 -1.02
C ARG A 166 -6.10 20.08 -1.13
N LEU A 167 -4.78 19.88 -1.23
CA LEU A 167 -4.15 18.56 -1.20
C LEU A 167 -4.37 17.86 0.13
N PHE A 168 -4.22 18.58 1.23
CA PHE A 168 -4.35 18.03 2.57
C PHE A 168 -5.77 17.60 2.88
N ILE A 169 -6.78 18.42 2.53
CA ILE A 169 -8.21 18.09 2.72
C ILE A 169 -8.67 17.07 1.67
N GLY A 170 -8.21 17.20 0.40
CA GLY A 170 -8.54 16.26 -0.65
C GLY A 170 -9.50 16.77 -1.71
N THR A 171 -9.66 18.08 -1.88
CA THR A 171 -10.46 18.68 -2.96
C THR A 171 -9.65 18.75 -4.27
N THR A 172 -9.15 17.59 -4.74
CA THR A 172 -8.21 17.49 -5.87
C THR A 172 -8.56 16.34 -6.77
N ALA A 173 -8.10 16.40 -8.03
CA ALA A 173 -8.18 15.27 -8.95
C ALA A 173 -7.15 14.20 -8.57
N GLY A 174 -7.53 12.94 -8.61
CA GLY A 174 -6.65 11.81 -8.26
C GLY A 174 -7.39 10.48 -8.23
N THR A 175 -6.76 9.46 -7.71
CA THR A 175 -7.41 8.18 -7.42
C THR A 175 -8.34 8.31 -6.21
N ILE A 176 -9.26 7.36 -6.05
CA ILE A 176 -10.29 7.42 -5.00
C ILE A 176 -9.69 7.56 -3.60
N GLY A 177 -8.55 6.92 -3.32
CA GLY A 177 -7.91 6.92 -2.01
C GLY A 177 -6.81 7.96 -1.82
N GLU A 178 -6.34 8.61 -2.90
CA GLU A 178 -5.24 9.59 -2.82
C GLU A 178 -5.73 10.99 -2.49
N THR A 179 -7.02 11.23 -2.57
CA THR A 179 -7.58 12.59 -2.51
C THR A 179 -7.31 13.27 -1.18
N SER A 180 -7.55 12.63 -0.05
CA SER A 180 -7.39 13.26 1.26
C SER A 180 -6.23 12.68 2.07
N THR A 181 -5.15 13.42 2.14
CA THR A 181 -4.00 13.10 3.01
C THR A 181 -4.42 13.03 4.47
N LEU A 182 -5.33 13.91 4.93
CA LEU A 182 -5.83 13.92 6.30
C LEU A 182 -6.50 12.59 6.68
N MET A 183 -7.38 12.06 5.83
CA MET A 183 -8.09 10.80 6.10
C MET A 183 -7.16 9.59 6.11
N ILE A 184 -6.14 9.61 5.26
CA ILE A 184 -5.09 8.57 5.24
C ILE A 184 -4.27 8.63 6.53
N LEU A 185 -3.88 9.83 6.98
CA LEU A 185 -3.13 10.02 8.22
C LEU A 185 -3.93 9.58 9.46
N LEU A 186 -5.25 9.83 9.49
CA LEU A 186 -6.12 9.33 10.56
C LEU A 186 -6.11 7.79 10.62
N GLY A 187 -6.24 7.13 9.47
CA GLY A 187 -6.15 5.68 9.40
C GLY A 187 -4.75 5.14 9.76
N GLY A 188 -3.69 5.79 9.27
CA GLY A 188 -2.31 5.45 9.62
C GLY A 188 -2.01 5.62 11.11
N ALA A 189 -2.49 6.70 11.72
CA ALA A 189 -2.38 6.93 13.15
C ALA A 189 -3.11 5.86 13.97
N TYR A 190 -4.32 5.46 13.55
CA TYR A 190 -5.04 4.34 14.16
C TYR A 190 -4.21 3.05 14.14
N MET A 191 -3.61 2.70 12.99
CA MET A 191 -2.77 1.50 12.87
C MET A 191 -1.52 1.56 13.75
N LEU A 192 -0.89 2.74 13.90
CA LEU A 192 0.27 2.94 14.79
C LEU A 192 -0.13 2.82 16.27
N VAL A 193 -1.24 3.44 16.69
CA VAL A 193 -1.74 3.37 18.08
C VAL A 193 -2.14 1.94 18.46
N LYS A 194 -2.78 1.22 17.55
CA LYS A 194 -3.14 -0.20 17.72
C LYS A 194 -1.93 -1.13 17.61
N ARG A 195 -0.75 -0.61 17.26
CA ARG A 195 0.47 -1.39 17.01
C ARG A 195 0.30 -2.45 15.91
N VAL A 196 -0.63 -2.22 15.01
CA VAL A 196 -0.80 -3.05 13.81
C VAL A 196 0.42 -2.89 12.90
N ILE A 197 0.97 -1.68 12.77
CA ILE A 197 2.21 -1.41 12.03
C ILE A 197 3.28 -0.82 12.94
N LYS A 198 4.55 -1.08 12.59
CA LYS A 198 5.70 -0.42 13.23
C LYS A 198 6.03 0.89 12.50
N PRO A 199 6.41 1.95 13.23
CA PRO A 199 6.74 3.24 12.61
C PRO A 199 8.04 3.22 11.79
N THR A 200 8.84 2.16 11.90
CA THR A 200 10.18 2.06 11.29
C THR A 200 10.15 2.27 9.77
N ILE A 201 9.27 1.53 9.06
CA ILE A 201 9.17 1.61 7.60
C ILE A 201 8.61 2.96 7.16
N PRO A 202 7.46 3.45 7.69
CA PRO A 202 6.94 4.76 7.34
C PRO A 202 7.94 5.90 7.56
N VAL A 203 8.60 5.92 8.71
CA VAL A 203 9.58 6.96 9.03
C VAL A 203 10.79 6.91 8.09
N ALA A 204 11.38 5.72 7.87
CA ALA A 204 12.52 5.56 6.97
C ALA A 204 12.16 5.95 5.53
N TYR A 205 10.96 5.57 5.07
CA TYR A 205 10.46 5.89 3.73
C TYR A 205 10.27 7.39 3.55
N LEU A 206 9.53 8.05 4.46
CA LEU A 206 9.24 9.48 4.37
C LEU A 206 10.52 10.32 4.49
N LEU A 207 11.45 9.95 5.38
CA LEU A 207 12.72 10.66 5.54
C LEU A 207 13.60 10.54 4.29
N SER A 208 13.77 9.33 3.76
CA SER A 208 14.60 9.12 2.57
C SER A 208 14.01 9.78 1.32
N PHE A 209 12.69 9.72 1.14
CA PHE A 209 12.00 10.43 0.06
C PHE A 209 12.12 11.96 0.21
N SER A 210 11.95 12.49 1.44
CA SER A 210 12.09 13.92 1.71
C SER A 210 13.50 14.41 1.42
N LEU A 211 14.52 13.68 1.86
CA LEU A 211 15.90 14.00 1.59
C LEU A 211 16.19 13.99 0.08
N PHE A 212 15.73 12.96 -0.61
CA PHE A 212 15.87 12.85 -2.06
C PHE A 212 15.20 14.04 -2.79
N THR A 213 13.97 14.38 -2.39
CA THR A 213 13.23 15.51 -2.96
C THR A 213 13.96 16.83 -2.74
N LEU A 214 14.49 17.09 -1.54
CA LEU A 214 15.22 18.33 -1.26
C LEU A 214 16.52 18.48 -2.09
N ILE A 215 17.17 17.37 -2.42
CA ILE A 215 18.45 17.37 -3.18
C ILE A 215 18.18 17.50 -4.69
N PHE A 216 17.24 16.71 -5.22
CA PHE A 216 17.03 16.55 -6.66
C PHE A 216 15.87 17.35 -7.23
N SER A 217 15.07 18.00 -6.39
CA SER A 217 13.97 18.85 -6.83
C SER A 217 14.45 20.03 -7.67
N PRO A 218 13.68 20.43 -8.70
CA PRO A 218 13.93 21.67 -9.45
C PRO A 218 13.93 22.93 -8.57
N PHE A 219 13.25 22.88 -7.43
CA PHE A 219 13.14 23.94 -6.42
C PHE A 219 13.97 23.59 -5.20
N ARG A 220 15.27 23.57 -5.31
CA ARG A 220 16.20 23.20 -4.24
C ARG A 220 15.80 23.80 -2.88
N PHE A 221 15.64 22.93 -1.85
CA PHE A 221 15.29 23.30 -0.47
C PHE A 221 13.97 24.05 -0.28
N ASP A 222 13.00 23.87 -1.20
CA ASP A 222 11.65 24.39 -1.00
C ASP A 222 10.81 23.42 -0.18
N PHE A 223 10.53 23.81 1.06
CA PHE A 223 9.72 23.01 1.99
C PHE A 223 8.23 22.98 1.61
N TYR A 224 7.74 24.00 0.92
CA TYR A 224 6.36 24.01 0.43
C TYR A 224 6.18 22.99 -0.69
N TYR A 225 7.11 22.95 -1.62
CA TYR A 225 7.14 21.94 -2.67
C TYR A 225 7.25 20.52 -2.10
N LEU A 226 8.13 20.33 -1.08
CA LEU A 226 8.26 19.07 -0.38
C LEU A 226 6.93 18.63 0.25
N ALA A 227 6.24 19.54 0.95
CA ALA A 227 4.94 19.24 1.56
C ALA A 227 3.89 18.84 0.52
N CYS A 228 3.85 19.52 -0.63
CA CYS A 228 2.97 19.13 -1.74
C CYS A 228 3.33 17.76 -2.31
N GLN A 229 4.62 17.43 -2.44
CA GLN A 229 5.09 16.11 -2.90
C GLN A 229 4.75 14.99 -1.90
N LEU A 230 4.80 15.27 -0.60
CA LEU A 230 4.41 14.32 0.45
C LEU A 230 2.90 14.07 0.46
N CYS A 231 2.10 15.12 0.28
CA CYS A 231 0.63 15.00 0.31
C CYS A 231 0.04 14.48 -1.00
N GLY A 232 0.76 14.56 -2.13
CA GLY A 232 0.27 14.15 -3.44
C GLY A 232 0.70 12.76 -3.88
N GLY A 233 0.01 12.23 -4.90
CA GLY A 233 0.44 11.03 -5.65
C GLY A 233 0.46 9.74 -4.85
N GLY A 234 -0.48 9.55 -3.93
CA GLY A 234 -0.64 8.29 -3.20
C GLY A 234 0.52 7.90 -2.28
N LEU A 235 1.48 8.80 -2.03
CA LEU A 235 2.64 8.49 -1.22
C LEU A 235 2.24 8.11 0.21
N MET A 236 1.32 8.85 0.83
CA MET A 236 0.85 8.55 2.19
C MET A 236 0.08 7.23 2.24
N LEU A 237 -0.79 6.94 1.27
CA LEU A 237 -1.49 5.67 1.17
C LEU A 237 -0.48 4.52 0.99
N GLY A 238 0.50 4.70 0.09
CA GLY A 238 1.59 3.75 -0.12
C GLY A 238 2.41 3.51 1.14
N CYS A 239 2.76 4.56 1.85
CA CYS A 239 3.61 4.53 3.04
C CYS A 239 2.96 3.77 4.21
N PHE A 240 1.69 4.07 4.53
CA PHE A 240 1.03 3.52 5.72
C PHE A 240 0.31 2.19 5.48
N PHE A 241 -0.19 1.92 4.27
CA PHE A 241 -1.05 0.76 4.01
C PHE A 241 -0.47 -0.27 3.04
N MET A 242 0.49 0.14 2.20
CA MET A 242 1.01 -0.76 1.17
C MET A 242 2.45 -1.19 1.43
N ALA A 243 3.30 -0.27 1.90
CA ALA A 243 4.70 -0.55 2.23
C ALA A 243 4.85 -1.23 3.59
N THR A 244 3.79 -1.31 4.39
CA THR A 244 3.76 -1.96 5.71
C THR A 244 3.04 -3.30 5.72
N ASP A 245 2.81 -3.89 4.56
CA ASP A 245 2.21 -5.21 4.44
C ASP A 245 3.09 -6.28 5.10
N TYR A 246 2.52 -7.05 6.03
CA TYR A 246 3.24 -8.04 6.84
C TYR A 246 3.98 -9.11 6.03
N VAL A 247 3.42 -9.49 4.88
CA VAL A 247 3.93 -10.60 4.08
C VAL A 247 5.13 -10.19 3.23
N THR A 248 5.13 -8.94 2.75
CA THR A 248 6.06 -8.47 1.74
C THR A 248 7.13 -7.53 2.27
N THR A 249 7.24 -7.42 3.61
CA THR A 249 8.21 -6.54 4.29
C THR A 249 9.20 -7.32 5.13
N PRO A 250 10.44 -6.80 5.35
CA PRO A 250 11.43 -7.45 6.18
C PRO A 250 10.99 -7.56 7.66
N ILE A 251 11.26 -8.71 8.29
CA ILE A 251 10.93 -8.97 9.70
C ILE A 251 11.90 -8.21 10.63
N ASN A 252 13.18 -8.11 10.22
CA ASN A 252 14.24 -7.52 11.04
C ASN A 252 14.19 -6.00 11.03
N PHE A 253 14.50 -5.37 12.18
CA PHE A 253 14.53 -3.92 12.33
C PHE A 253 15.47 -3.22 11.33
N GLU A 254 16.71 -3.73 11.18
CA GLU A 254 17.68 -3.20 10.22
C GLU A 254 17.19 -3.37 8.77
N GLY A 255 16.57 -4.51 8.47
CA GLY A 255 15.96 -4.77 7.17
C GLY A 255 14.82 -3.79 6.87
N GLN A 256 14.00 -3.45 7.86
CA GLN A 256 12.92 -2.47 7.71
C GLN A 256 13.45 -1.06 7.38
N ILE A 257 14.56 -0.65 8.00
CA ILE A 257 15.21 0.63 7.70
C ILE A 257 15.75 0.62 6.27
N VAL A 258 16.49 -0.41 5.88
CA VAL A 258 17.04 -0.53 4.51
C VAL A 258 15.94 -0.55 3.47
N PHE A 259 14.87 -1.30 3.72
CA PHE A 259 13.69 -1.36 2.85
C PHE A 259 13.03 0.01 2.71
N GLY A 260 12.77 0.72 3.83
CA GLY A 260 12.19 2.06 3.83
C GLY A 260 13.03 3.07 3.04
N ILE A 261 14.36 3.05 3.24
CA ILE A 261 15.28 3.91 2.49
C ILE A 261 15.24 3.57 1.00
N LEU A 262 15.28 2.29 0.64
CA LEU A 262 15.25 1.84 -0.75
C LEU A 262 14.00 2.33 -1.48
N ILE A 263 12.81 2.07 -0.91
CA ILE A 263 11.56 2.49 -1.55
C ILE A 263 11.41 4.01 -1.61
N GLY A 264 11.95 4.76 -0.63
CA GLY A 264 11.95 6.23 -0.66
C GLY A 264 12.81 6.79 -1.79
N ILE A 265 14.01 6.27 -1.98
CA ILE A 265 14.88 6.66 -3.10
C ILE A 265 14.25 6.26 -4.44
N LEU A 266 13.73 5.04 -4.57
CA LEU A 266 13.07 4.59 -5.80
C LEU A 266 11.84 5.44 -6.14
N THR A 267 11.03 5.81 -5.14
CA THR A 267 9.88 6.70 -5.35
C THR A 267 10.33 8.06 -5.88
N GLY A 268 11.40 8.62 -5.29
CA GLY A 268 11.98 9.88 -5.77
C GLY A 268 12.52 9.76 -7.19
N LEU A 269 13.26 8.69 -7.51
CA LEU A 269 13.75 8.43 -8.85
C LEU A 269 12.62 8.36 -9.88
N PHE A 270 11.55 7.60 -9.59
CA PHE A 270 10.43 7.48 -10.52
C PHE A 270 9.66 8.79 -10.69
N ARG A 271 9.52 9.61 -9.63
CA ARG A 271 8.81 10.89 -9.73
C ARG A 271 9.59 11.95 -10.50
N PHE A 272 10.91 12.04 -10.31
CA PHE A 272 11.71 13.12 -10.91
C PHE A 272 12.34 12.74 -12.26
N PHE A 273 12.58 11.46 -12.49
CA PHE A 273 13.25 10.96 -13.70
C PHE A 273 12.40 9.99 -14.52
N GLY A 274 11.24 9.56 -13.98
CA GLY A 274 10.32 8.66 -14.67
C GLY A 274 9.40 9.40 -15.65
N THR A 275 8.73 8.65 -16.50
CA THR A 275 7.72 9.15 -17.44
C THR A 275 6.34 9.34 -16.80
N THR A 276 6.14 8.81 -15.58
CA THR A 276 4.88 8.87 -14.85
C THR A 276 5.11 9.44 -13.46
N THR A 277 4.28 10.40 -13.06
CA THR A 277 4.34 11.05 -11.74
C THR A 277 4.02 10.10 -10.59
N GLU A 278 3.35 8.98 -10.88
CA GLU A 278 2.86 8.00 -9.89
C GLU A 278 3.82 6.83 -9.68
N GLY A 279 5.06 7.11 -9.24
CA GLY A 279 6.10 6.10 -9.05
C GLY A 279 5.98 5.23 -7.80
N VAL A 280 5.09 5.55 -6.85
CA VAL A 280 4.97 4.87 -5.55
C VAL A 280 4.72 3.37 -5.69
N SER A 281 3.79 2.98 -6.55
CA SER A 281 3.42 1.57 -6.75
C SER A 281 4.58 0.74 -7.29
N TYR A 282 5.31 1.27 -8.27
CA TYR A 282 6.48 0.62 -8.85
C TYR A 282 7.62 0.50 -7.84
N ALA A 283 7.86 1.56 -7.05
CA ALA A 283 8.89 1.57 -6.02
C ALA A 283 8.65 0.51 -4.95
N ILE A 284 7.42 0.38 -4.46
CA ILE A 284 7.07 -0.61 -3.44
C ILE A 284 7.19 -2.03 -4.01
N ILE A 285 6.70 -2.29 -5.22
CA ILE A 285 6.82 -3.61 -5.86
C ILE A 285 8.28 -4.02 -6.02
N LEU A 286 9.12 -3.12 -6.56
CA LEU A 286 10.55 -3.40 -6.69
C LEU A 286 11.20 -3.61 -5.33
N GLY A 287 10.82 -2.83 -4.32
CA GLY A 287 11.23 -3.04 -2.94
C GLY A 287 10.87 -4.44 -2.45
N ASN A 288 9.61 -4.87 -2.64
CA ASN A 288 9.14 -6.19 -2.22
C ASN A 288 9.96 -7.33 -2.86
N LEU A 289 10.32 -7.21 -4.15
CA LEU A 289 11.15 -8.21 -4.84
C LEU A 289 12.56 -8.32 -4.24
N VAL A 290 13.07 -7.25 -3.65
CA VAL A 290 14.41 -7.20 -3.05
C VAL A 290 14.40 -7.64 -1.57
N VAL A 291 13.22 -7.74 -0.92
CA VAL A 291 13.09 -8.14 0.51
C VAL A 291 13.86 -9.42 0.85
N PRO A 292 13.80 -10.53 0.08
CA PRO A 292 14.56 -11.74 0.42
C PRO A 292 16.08 -11.51 0.46
N LEU A 293 16.59 -10.61 -0.40
CA LEU A 293 18.02 -10.23 -0.37
C LEU A 293 18.34 -9.40 0.86
N ILE A 294 17.50 -8.41 1.18
CA ILE A 294 17.67 -7.58 2.38
C ILE A 294 17.71 -8.45 3.63
N GLU A 295 16.78 -9.39 3.77
CA GLU A 295 16.74 -10.30 4.93
C GLU A 295 17.99 -11.18 5.01
N LYS A 296 18.43 -11.76 3.90
CA LYS A 296 19.65 -12.59 3.86
C LYS A 296 20.86 -11.81 4.35
N TYR A 297 21.06 -10.58 3.86
CA TYR A 297 22.23 -9.79 4.26
C TYR A 297 22.15 -9.26 5.69
N THR A 298 20.98 -8.84 6.16
CA THR A 298 20.81 -8.34 7.54
C THR A 298 20.93 -9.45 8.57
N LEU A 299 20.47 -10.68 8.26
CA LEU A 299 20.67 -11.85 9.13
C LEU A 299 22.13 -12.28 9.19
N LEU A 300 22.84 -12.32 8.04
CA LEU A 300 24.27 -12.64 8.01
C LEU A 300 25.12 -11.63 8.80
N TYR A 301 24.74 -10.36 8.76
CA TYR A 301 25.41 -9.32 9.56
C TYR A 301 25.21 -9.55 11.07
N LYS A 302 24.00 -9.90 11.51
CA LYS A 302 23.70 -10.20 12.91
C LYS A 302 24.44 -11.44 13.43
N THR A 303 24.47 -12.51 12.66
CA THR A 303 25.17 -13.74 13.05
C THR A 303 26.67 -13.50 13.17
N LYS A 304 27.28 -12.76 12.23
CA LYS A 304 28.70 -12.37 12.34
C LYS A 304 28.97 -11.52 13.57
N LYS A 305 28.13 -10.57 13.91
CA LYS A 305 28.29 -9.71 15.09
C LYS A 305 28.15 -10.51 16.40
N ALA A 306 27.24 -11.47 16.46
CA ALA A 306 27.04 -12.33 17.62
C ALA A 306 28.18 -13.37 17.83
N VAL A 307 28.94 -13.70 16.80
CA VAL A 307 30.11 -14.61 16.89
C VAL A 307 31.37 -13.84 17.33
N VAL A 308 31.44 -12.54 17.11
CA VAL A 308 32.60 -11.68 17.45
C VAL A 308 32.44 -11.02 18.82
N SER A 309 31.23 -10.97 19.38
CA SER A 309 30.96 -10.50 20.77
C SER A 309 30.99 -11.66 21.75
#